data_23bdfedd843b72aeb1012dd6cb71d73d
#
_entry.id   23bdfedd843b72aeb1012dd6cb71d73d
#
_cell.length_a   1.000
_cell.length_b   1.000
_cell.length_c   1.000
_cell.angle_alpha   90.00
_cell.angle_beta   90.00
_cell.angle_gamma   90.00
#
_symmetry.space_group_name_H-M   'P 1'
#
loop_
_entity.id
_entity.type
_entity.pdbx_description
1 polymer ?
#
loop_
_entity_poly.entity_id
_entity_poly.type
_entity_poly.pdbx_seq_one_letter_code
_entity_poly.pdbx_strand_id
1 'polypeptide(L)'
;IGSNMVQTALTMRLTNDICLYDVFSPEGVAEEMRQSGFGDVKITATTDAKEAFTNAKYIISSGGAPRKAGMTREDLLKGNCEIAEGLGKNIKEYCPDVKHVVIIFNPADLTGLVTLLYSGLKPSQVTTLAALDSTRLQSALAKKFNVMQSEVKGCATYGGHGEQMAVFGSHVTIDGKPLTEIIGTPEFTNEEWEQMK
;
A
#
# COMPACT_ATOMS: atom_id res chain seq x y z
N ILE A 1 6.93 7.55 0.72
CA ILE A 1 6.04 6.52 1.31
C ILE A 1 6.83 5.69 2.31
N GLY A 2 7.98 5.13 1.94
CA GLY A 2 8.78 4.27 2.80
C GLY A 2 9.09 4.86 4.18
N SER A 3 9.60 6.08 4.26
CA SER A 3 9.90 6.77 5.53
C SER A 3 8.68 6.90 6.45
N ASN A 4 7.51 7.25 5.88
CA ASN A 4 6.27 7.35 6.67
C ASN A 4 5.82 5.99 7.22
N MET A 5 6.04 4.90 6.47
CA MET A 5 5.75 3.55 6.96
C MET A 5 6.67 3.16 8.11
N VAL A 6 7.95 3.48 8.02
CA VAL A 6 8.92 3.27 9.11
C VAL A 6 8.48 4.03 10.35
N GLN A 7 8.21 5.33 10.23
CA GLN A 7 7.74 6.15 11.34
C GLN A 7 6.45 5.60 11.97
N THR A 8 5.50 5.16 11.13
CA THR A 8 4.26 4.56 11.64
C THR A 8 4.52 3.27 12.37
N ALA A 9 5.35 2.37 11.83
CA ALA A 9 5.70 1.11 12.48
C ALA A 9 6.37 1.32 13.83
N LEU A 10 7.26 2.31 13.93
CA LEU A 10 7.93 2.69 15.16
C LEU A 10 6.95 3.30 16.20
N THR A 11 6.10 4.21 15.75
CA THR A 11 5.09 4.85 16.61
C THR A 11 4.09 3.84 17.16
N MET A 12 3.66 2.88 16.35
CA MET A 12 2.76 1.80 16.75
C MET A 12 3.46 0.65 17.47
N ARG A 13 4.78 0.70 17.63
CA ARG A 13 5.60 -0.34 18.26
C ARG A 13 5.39 -1.74 17.69
N LEU A 14 5.30 -1.83 16.35
CA LEU A 14 5.05 -3.09 15.65
C LEU A 14 6.25 -4.02 15.64
N THR A 15 7.46 -3.47 15.79
CA THR A 15 8.72 -4.21 15.81
C THR A 15 9.77 -3.45 16.61
N ASN A 16 10.77 -4.17 17.12
CA ASN A 16 11.98 -3.62 17.74
C ASN A 16 13.25 -3.82 16.88
N ASP A 17 13.11 -4.36 15.68
CA ASP A 17 14.21 -4.50 14.71
C ASP A 17 13.67 -4.18 13.33
N ILE A 18 14.18 -3.13 12.69
CA ILE A 18 13.76 -2.68 11.39
C ILE A 18 14.96 -2.36 10.51
N CYS A 19 14.95 -2.86 9.29
CA CYS A 19 15.96 -2.57 8.27
C CYS A 19 15.32 -1.80 7.12
N LEU A 20 15.91 -0.65 6.79
CA LEU A 20 15.57 0.12 5.62
C LEU A 20 16.49 -0.33 4.47
N TYR A 21 15.87 -0.74 3.37
CA TYR A 21 16.56 -1.14 2.16
C TYR A 21 16.12 -0.29 0.96
N ASP A 22 17.06 0.23 0.24
CA ASP A 22 16.83 0.89 -1.05
C ASP A 22 18.08 0.72 -1.93
N VAL A 23 17.93 0.91 -3.25
CA VAL A 23 19.06 0.93 -4.19
C VAL A 23 19.94 2.19 -4.03
N PHE A 24 19.37 3.23 -3.42
CA PHE A 24 20.08 4.41 -2.94
C PHE A 24 20.18 4.37 -1.42
N SER A 25 21.28 4.88 -0.86
CA SER A 25 21.48 4.82 0.59
C SER A 25 20.29 5.39 1.38
N PRO A 26 19.58 4.57 2.18
CA PRO A 26 18.49 5.04 3.04
C PRO A 26 18.98 5.54 4.41
N GLU A 27 20.29 5.71 4.60
CA GLU A 27 20.90 6.05 5.90
C GLU A 27 20.38 7.37 6.47
N GLY A 28 20.14 8.38 5.63
CA GLY A 28 19.59 9.66 6.10
C GLY A 28 18.25 9.49 6.80
N VAL A 29 17.36 8.68 6.23
CA VAL A 29 16.05 8.38 6.84
C VAL A 29 16.21 7.57 8.12
N ALA A 30 17.11 6.60 8.13
CA ALA A 30 17.37 5.79 9.31
C ALA A 30 17.91 6.63 10.47
N GLU A 31 18.80 7.58 10.18
CA GLU A 31 19.36 8.49 11.18
C GLU A 31 18.29 9.43 11.73
N GLU A 32 17.42 10.01 10.92
CA GLU A 32 16.28 10.79 11.37
C GLU A 32 15.38 9.99 12.32
N MET A 33 15.13 8.71 12.01
CA MET A 33 14.33 7.84 12.85
C MET A 33 15.02 7.51 14.19
N ARG A 34 16.35 7.26 14.20
CA ARG A 34 17.12 7.04 15.44
C ARG A 34 17.08 8.27 16.34
N GLN A 35 17.15 9.47 15.77
CA GLN A 35 17.08 10.75 16.49
C GLN A 35 15.68 11.09 16.99
N SER A 36 14.64 10.41 16.50
CA SER A 36 13.24 10.66 16.87
C SER A 36 12.79 9.99 18.18
N GLY A 37 13.71 9.48 19.00
CA GLY A 37 13.42 8.99 20.37
C GLY A 37 12.95 7.54 20.46
N PHE A 38 13.17 6.72 19.43
CA PHE A 38 12.88 5.27 19.46
C PHE A 38 14.10 4.46 19.95
N GLY A 39 14.58 4.75 21.15
CA GLY A 39 15.81 4.19 21.69
C GLY A 39 15.78 2.69 22.02
N ASP A 40 14.60 2.09 22.04
CA ASP A 40 14.36 0.66 22.27
C ASP A 40 14.24 -0.15 20.96
N VAL A 41 14.45 0.48 19.80
CA VAL A 41 14.36 -0.14 18.49
C VAL A 41 15.71 -0.11 17.78
N LYS A 42 16.13 -1.25 17.25
CA LYS A 42 17.27 -1.34 16.34
C LYS A 42 16.85 -0.91 14.94
N ILE A 43 17.45 0.18 14.45
CA ILE A 43 17.17 0.73 13.11
C ILE A 43 18.45 0.63 12.30
N THR A 44 18.42 -0.13 11.22
CA THR A 44 19.54 -0.30 10.28
C THR A 44 19.13 0.17 8.88
N ALA A 45 20.11 0.50 8.07
CA ALA A 45 19.92 0.91 6.69
C ALA A 45 21.02 0.30 5.83
N THR A 46 20.68 -0.18 4.64
CA THR A 46 21.64 -0.80 3.73
C THR A 46 21.18 -0.73 2.28
N THR A 47 22.14 -0.79 1.37
CA THR A 47 21.89 -1.01 -0.07
C THR A 47 22.19 -2.44 -0.50
N ASP A 48 22.63 -3.29 0.43
CA ASP A 48 22.91 -4.71 0.17
C ASP A 48 21.66 -5.55 0.45
N ALA A 49 21.14 -6.18 -0.60
CA ALA A 49 19.96 -7.03 -0.51
C ALA A 49 20.16 -8.24 0.43
N LYS A 50 21.34 -8.85 0.42
CA LYS A 50 21.63 -9.99 1.30
C LYS A 50 21.54 -9.58 2.76
N GLU A 51 22.15 -8.44 3.10
CA GLU A 51 22.09 -7.90 4.47
C GLU A 51 20.65 -7.58 4.88
N ALA A 52 19.90 -6.90 3.99
CA ALA A 52 18.53 -6.46 4.28
C ALA A 52 17.54 -7.62 4.47
N PHE A 53 17.65 -8.65 3.62
CA PHE A 53 16.66 -9.72 3.58
C PHE A 53 16.99 -10.88 4.52
N THR A 54 18.27 -11.08 4.89
CA THR A 54 18.65 -12.18 5.79
C THR A 54 17.90 -12.08 7.12
N ASN A 55 17.18 -13.14 7.49
CA ASN A 55 16.33 -13.25 8.68
C ASN A 55 15.10 -12.31 8.70
N ALA A 56 14.77 -11.64 7.60
CA ALA A 56 13.55 -10.85 7.53
C ALA A 56 12.30 -11.72 7.71
N LYS A 57 11.43 -11.34 8.63
CA LYS A 57 10.17 -12.06 8.92
C LYS A 57 8.98 -11.42 8.23
N TYR A 58 9.02 -10.12 8.01
CA TYR A 58 8.00 -9.32 7.35
C TYR A 58 8.67 -8.35 6.40
N ILE A 59 8.12 -8.17 5.22
CA ILE A 59 8.62 -7.25 4.21
C ILE A 59 7.47 -6.36 3.76
N ILE A 60 7.70 -5.05 3.73
CA ILE A 60 6.80 -4.08 3.11
C ILE A 60 7.57 -3.38 2.01
N SER A 61 7.14 -3.55 0.76
CA SER A 61 7.80 -2.98 -0.40
C SER A 61 6.99 -1.85 -1.03
N SER A 62 7.59 -0.66 -1.04
CA SER A 62 7.09 0.52 -1.76
C SER A 62 8.03 0.98 -2.86
N GLY A 63 8.96 0.12 -3.27
CA GLY A 63 10.14 0.43 -4.06
C GLY A 63 9.93 0.57 -5.57
N GLY A 64 8.71 0.80 -6.05
CA GLY A 64 8.45 0.99 -7.48
C GLY A 64 8.96 2.34 -8.02
N ALA A 65 9.33 2.36 -9.31
CA ALA A 65 9.67 3.59 -10.00
C ALA A 65 8.41 4.45 -10.24
N PRO A 66 8.49 5.77 -10.03
CA PRO A 66 7.40 6.68 -10.36
C PRO A 66 7.33 6.89 -11.88
N ARG A 67 6.11 7.16 -12.39
CA ARG A 67 5.92 7.52 -13.78
C ARG A 67 6.61 8.86 -14.09
N LYS A 68 7.49 8.87 -15.08
CA LYS A 68 8.16 10.08 -15.57
C LYS A 68 7.42 10.65 -16.79
N ALA A 69 7.63 11.93 -17.07
CA ALA A 69 7.11 12.56 -18.29
C ALA A 69 7.62 11.80 -19.53
N GLY A 70 6.71 11.51 -20.46
CA GLY A 70 6.99 10.75 -21.67
C GLY A 70 6.95 9.22 -21.54
N MET A 71 6.86 8.66 -20.35
CA MET A 71 6.67 7.22 -20.15
C MET A 71 5.23 6.79 -20.44
N THR A 72 5.08 5.71 -21.18
CA THR A 72 3.79 5.03 -21.33
C THR A 72 3.41 4.27 -20.06
N ARG A 73 2.16 3.84 -19.94
CA ARG A 73 1.74 2.92 -18.85
C ARG A 73 2.43 1.57 -18.97
N GLU A 74 2.72 1.13 -20.18
CA GLU A 74 3.39 -0.13 -20.49
C GLU A 74 4.87 -0.11 -20.07
N ASP A 75 5.58 0.98 -20.34
CA ASP A 75 6.96 1.16 -19.88
C ASP A 75 7.07 1.12 -18.35
N LEU A 76 6.14 1.79 -17.66
CA LEU A 76 6.08 1.76 -16.20
C LEU A 76 5.80 0.36 -15.68
N LEU A 77 4.85 -0.34 -16.30
CA LEU A 77 4.50 -1.71 -15.94
C LEU A 77 5.71 -2.63 -16.06
N LYS A 78 6.40 -2.59 -17.20
CA LYS A 78 7.58 -3.42 -17.45
C LYS A 78 8.66 -3.17 -16.39
N GLY A 79 9.04 -1.92 -16.16
CA GLY A 79 10.07 -1.56 -15.18
C GLY A 79 9.71 -1.99 -13.75
N ASN A 80 8.45 -1.81 -13.35
CA ASN A 80 8.01 -2.21 -12.01
C ASN A 80 7.87 -3.73 -11.86
N CYS A 81 7.54 -4.47 -12.93
CA CYS A 81 7.60 -5.92 -12.93
C CYS A 81 9.04 -6.45 -12.79
N GLU A 82 10.03 -5.82 -13.42
CA GLU A 82 11.44 -6.16 -13.24
C GLU A 82 11.90 -5.94 -11.79
N ILE A 83 11.45 -4.86 -11.15
CA ILE A 83 11.71 -4.61 -9.72
C ILE A 83 11.06 -5.70 -8.85
N ALA A 84 9.82 -6.08 -9.14
CA ALA A 84 9.09 -7.13 -8.44
C ALA A 84 9.74 -8.51 -8.61
N GLU A 85 10.25 -8.82 -9.79
CA GLU A 85 11.04 -10.03 -10.06
C GLU A 85 12.31 -10.07 -9.21
N GLY A 86 13.07 -8.96 -9.17
CA GLY A 86 14.26 -8.82 -8.33
C GLY A 86 13.94 -9.02 -6.85
N LEU A 87 12.84 -8.42 -6.37
CA LEU A 87 12.35 -8.60 -5.00
C LEU A 87 12.03 -10.07 -4.72
N GLY A 88 11.30 -10.73 -5.61
CA GLY A 88 10.96 -12.16 -5.46
C GLY A 88 12.20 -13.05 -5.41
N LYS A 89 13.19 -12.79 -6.27
CA LYS A 89 14.48 -13.53 -6.25
C LYS A 89 15.25 -13.34 -4.94
N ASN A 90 15.33 -12.11 -4.43
CA ASN A 90 15.97 -11.80 -3.16
C ASN A 90 15.28 -12.52 -1.98
N ILE A 91 13.94 -12.55 -1.97
CA ILE A 91 13.17 -13.28 -0.97
C ILE A 91 13.51 -14.77 -1.02
N LYS A 92 13.49 -15.38 -2.19
CA LYS A 92 13.78 -16.79 -2.39
C LYS A 92 15.18 -17.17 -1.92
N GLU A 93 16.16 -16.31 -2.16
CA GLU A 93 17.56 -16.57 -1.87
C GLU A 93 17.92 -16.30 -0.41
N TYR A 94 17.44 -15.19 0.17
CA TYR A 94 17.93 -14.69 1.46
C TYR A 94 16.94 -14.86 2.62
N CYS A 95 15.63 -14.96 2.35
CA CYS A 95 14.62 -15.13 3.40
C CYS A 95 13.43 -16.03 2.97
N PRO A 96 13.67 -17.29 2.54
CA PRO A 96 12.60 -18.18 2.07
C PRO A 96 11.53 -18.45 3.14
N ASP A 97 11.85 -18.25 4.41
CA ASP A 97 10.96 -18.46 5.56
C ASP A 97 10.23 -17.16 6.01
N VAL A 98 10.23 -16.11 5.16
CA VAL A 98 9.50 -14.89 5.44
C VAL A 98 8.01 -15.20 5.69
N LYS A 99 7.44 -14.59 6.72
CA LYS A 99 6.06 -14.88 7.11
C LYS A 99 5.06 -14.19 6.21
N HIS A 100 5.33 -12.93 5.86
CA HIS A 100 4.43 -12.15 5.02
C HIS A 100 5.13 -11.02 4.29
N VAL A 101 4.67 -10.75 3.07
CA VAL A 101 5.15 -9.68 2.19
C VAL A 101 3.98 -8.82 1.76
N VAL A 102 4.10 -7.51 1.92
CA VAL A 102 3.11 -6.51 1.46
C VAL A 102 3.70 -5.70 0.32
N ILE A 103 3.03 -5.68 -0.82
CA ILE A 103 3.43 -4.93 -2.01
C ILE A 103 2.53 -3.69 -2.16
N ILE A 104 3.15 -2.52 -2.28
CA ILE A 104 2.43 -1.24 -2.34
C ILE A 104 2.63 -0.54 -3.68
N PHE A 105 3.75 -0.77 -4.38
CA PHE A 105 4.05 -0.06 -5.63
C PHE A 105 3.25 -0.56 -6.83
N ASN A 106 2.85 0.38 -7.67
CA ASN A 106 1.92 0.16 -8.77
C ASN A 106 2.57 -0.45 -10.04
N PRO A 107 1.80 -1.28 -10.78
CA PRO A 107 0.45 -1.74 -10.47
C PRO A 107 0.48 -2.89 -9.46
N ALA A 108 -0.02 -2.65 -8.24
CA ALA A 108 0.22 -3.50 -7.08
C ALA A 108 -0.19 -4.97 -7.29
N ASP A 109 -1.30 -5.25 -7.95
CA ASP A 109 -1.77 -6.62 -8.18
C ASP A 109 -0.81 -7.41 -9.09
N LEU A 110 -0.28 -6.76 -10.13
CA LEU A 110 0.67 -7.40 -11.05
C LEU A 110 2.05 -7.55 -10.40
N THR A 111 2.54 -6.52 -9.73
CA THR A 111 3.84 -6.60 -9.03
C THR A 111 3.80 -7.57 -7.87
N GLY A 112 2.66 -7.69 -7.18
CA GLY A 112 2.42 -8.73 -6.18
C GLY A 112 2.44 -10.13 -6.77
N LEU A 113 1.77 -10.34 -7.90
CA LEU A 113 1.78 -11.62 -8.62
C LEU A 113 3.19 -12.00 -9.09
N VAL A 114 3.93 -11.06 -9.68
CA VAL A 114 5.32 -11.30 -10.11
C VAL A 114 6.19 -11.65 -8.91
N THR A 115 6.10 -10.90 -7.82
CA THR A 115 6.84 -11.23 -6.58
C THR A 115 6.51 -12.63 -6.07
N LEU A 116 5.24 -13.02 -6.08
CA LEU A 116 4.79 -14.35 -5.68
C LEU A 116 5.42 -15.45 -6.54
N LEU A 117 5.38 -15.29 -7.86
CA LEU A 117 5.91 -16.28 -8.82
C LEU A 117 7.42 -16.50 -8.65
N TYR A 118 8.19 -15.46 -8.41
CA TYR A 118 9.64 -15.53 -8.30
C TYR A 118 10.15 -15.85 -6.88
N SER A 119 9.36 -15.57 -5.85
CA SER A 119 9.76 -15.82 -4.45
C SER A 119 9.59 -17.27 -4.02
N GLY A 120 8.70 -18.03 -4.66
CA GLY A 120 8.34 -19.38 -4.22
C GLY A 120 7.47 -19.42 -2.97
N LEU A 121 6.94 -18.28 -2.53
CA LEU A 121 6.03 -18.18 -1.39
C LEU A 121 4.63 -18.71 -1.74
N LYS A 122 3.83 -18.96 -0.72
CA LYS A 122 2.41 -19.31 -0.89
C LYS A 122 1.58 -18.04 -1.14
N PRO A 123 0.45 -18.13 -1.86
CA PRO A 123 -0.44 -16.98 -2.08
C PRO A 123 -0.88 -16.28 -0.80
N SER A 124 -1.05 -17.01 0.30
CA SER A 124 -1.41 -16.45 1.61
C SER A 124 -0.31 -15.63 2.29
N GLN A 125 0.92 -15.67 1.76
CA GLN A 125 2.06 -14.93 2.31
C GLN A 125 2.33 -13.61 1.57
N VAL A 126 1.64 -13.33 0.47
CA VAL A 126 1.82 -12.11 -0.30
C VAL A 126 0.48 -11.39 -0.41
N THR A 127 0.45 -10.12 0.00
CA THR A 127 -0.71 -9.24 -0.18
C THR A 127 -0.31 -7.97 -0.90
N THR A 128 -1.29 -7.40 -1.60
CA THR A 128 -1.16 -6.09 -2.24
C THR A 128 -2.01 -5.07 -1.50
N LEU A 129 -1.54 -3.84 -1.39
CA LEU A 129 -2.27 -2.76 -0.73
C LEU A 129 -2.98 -1.88 -1.75
N ALA A 130 -4.31 -1.93 -1.76
CA ALA A 130 -5.17 -1.12 -2.61
C ALA A 130 -6.27 -0.36 -1.81
N ALA A 131 -6.18 -0.32 -0.48
CA ALA A 131 -7.20 0.27 0.39
C ALA A 131 -7.36 1.79 0.24
N LEU A 132 -6.42 2.47 -0.42
CA LEU A 132 -6.43 3.93 -0.54
C LEU A 132 -7.68 4.45 -1.29
N ASP A 133 -8.14 3.76 -2.32
CA ASP A 133 -9.32 4.19 -3.09
C ASP A 133 -10.59 4.07 -2.25
N SER A 134 -10.71 3.03 -1.44
CA SER A 134 -11.80 2.89 -0.47
C SER A 134 -11.81 4.03 0.56
N THR A 135 -10.63 4.43 1.08
CA THR A 135 -10.54 5.56 2.02
C THR A 135 -10.75 6.91 1.35
N ARG A 136 -10.43 7.06 0.07
CA ARG A 136 -10.76 8.26 -0.71
C ARG A 136 -12.26 8.42 -0.87
N LEU A 137 -12.97 7.36 -1.23
CA LEU A 137 -14.44 7.35 -1.27
C LEU A 137 -15.03 7.73 0.09
N GLN A 138 -14.55 7.09 1.17
CA GLN A 138 -14.99 7.39 2.52
C GLN A 138 -14.81 8.87 2.88
N SER A 139 -13.64 9.44 2.56
CA SER A 139 -13.35 10.86 2.79
C SER A 139 -14.23 11.78 1.95
N ALA A 140 -14.48 11.45 0.69
CA ALA A 140 -15.34 12.24 -0.20
C ALA A 140 -16.79 12.28 0.31
N LEU A 141 -17.33 11.12 0.71
CA LEU A 141 -18.67 11.04 1.31
C LEU A 141 -18.75 11.80 2.64
N ALA A 142 -17.77 11.63 3.53
CA ALA A 142 -17.72 12.36 4.80
C ALA A 142 -17.75 13.88 4.59
N LYS A 143 -16.99 14.37 3.62
CA LYS A 143 -16.97 15.80 3.24
C LYS A 143 -18.32 16.26 2.64
N LYS A 144 -18.92 15.45 1.77
CA LYS A 144 -20.22 15.78 1.14
C LYS A 144 -21.32 15.94 2.18
N PHE A 145 -21.37 15.03 3.16
CA PHE A 145 -22.42 14.99 4.18
C PHE A 145 -22.05 15.74 5.46
N ASN A 146 -20.86 16.37 5.51
CA ASN A 146 -20.37 17.11 6.67
C ASN A 146 -20.39 16.29 7.97
N VAL A 147 -19.97 15.04 7.87
CA VAL A 147 -19.84 14.10 9.00
C VAL A 147 -18.37 13.71 9.22
N MET A 148 -18.07 13.09 10.35
CA MET A 148 -16.72 12.56 10.56
C MET A 148 -16.48 11.33 9.65
N GLN A 149 -15.25 11.13 9.19
CA GLN A 149 -14.91 9.99 8.34
C GLN A 149 -15.25 8.65 9.00
N SER A 150 -15.16 8.56 10.34
CA SER A 150 -15.54 7.38 11.12
C SER A 150 -17.04 7.06 11.10
N GLU A 151 -17.89 8.02 10.72
CA GLU A 151 -19.34 7.85 10.58
C GLU A 151 -19.75 7.31 9.19
N VAL A 152 -18.82 7.30 8.24
CA VAL A 152 -18.98 6.66 6.94
C VAL A 152 -18.35 5.27 6.99
N LYS A 153 -19.16 4.23 6.86
CA LYS A 153 -18.73 2.84 6.99
C LYS A 153 -19.03 2.03 5.74
N GLY A 154 -18.34 0.93 5.57
CA GLY A 154 -18.57 -0.03 4.48
C GLY A 154 -18.08 0.41 3.11
N CYS A 155 -17.28 1.48 3.01
CA CYS A 155 -16.69 1.88 1.73
C CYS A 155 -15.71 0.82 1.24
N ALA A 156 -15.94 0.31 0.03
CA ALA A 156 -15.08 -0.65 -0.62
C ALA A 156 -15.04 -0.39 -2.13
N THR A 157 -13.85 -0.40 -2.67
CA THR A 157 -13.59 -0.33 -4.10
C THR A 157 -12.84 -1.57 -4.54
N TYR A 158 -13.17 -2.11 -5.70
CA TYR A 158 -12.60 -3.33 -6.26
C TYR A 158 -12.24 -3.14 -7.72
N GLY A 159 -11.39 -4.02 -8.24
CA GLY A 159 -10.99 -4.00 -9.65
C GLY A 159 -9.69 -3.26 -9.90
N GLY A 160 -9.38 -3.02 -11.18
CA GLY A 160 -8.16 -2.34 -11.60
C GLY A 160 -8.15 -0.87 -11.16
N HIS A 161 -7.00 -0.38 -10.70
CA HIS A 161 -6.84 1.01 -10.27
C HIS A 161 -6.93 1.99 -11.45
N GLY A 162 -8.14 2.51 -11.73
CA GLY A 162 -8.48 3.38 -12.84
C GLY A 162 -9.92 3.17 -13.32
N GLU A 163 -10.17 3.27 -14.63
CA GLU A 163 -11.53 3.17 -15.23
C GLU A 163 -12.25 1.83 -14.99
N GLN A 164 -11.52 0.79 -14.59
CA GLN A 164 -12.07 -0.53 -14.28
C GLN A 164 -12.40 -0.70 -12.80
N MET A 165 -12.26 0.35 -12.01
CA MET A 165 -12.57 0.30 -10.58
C MET A 165 -14.08 0.29 -10.38
N ALA A 166 -14.57 -0.64 -9.56
CA ALA A 166 -15.96 -0.75 -9.17
C ALA A 166 -16.15 -0.30 -7.72
N VAL A 167 -17.13 0.55 -7.50
CA VAL A 167 -17.51 1.05 -6.17
C VAL A 167 -18.80 0.38 -5.71
N PHE A 168 -18.77 -0.25 -4.54
CA PHE A 168 -19.92 -0.93 -3.94
C PHE A 168 -20.62 -0.02 -2.94
N GLY A 169 -21.57 0.79 -3.42
CA GLY A 169 -22.36 1.68 -2.59
C GLY A 169 -23.38 0.97 -1.69
N SER A 170 -23.77 -0.28 -2.00
CA SER A 170 -24.79 -1.03 -1.27
C SER A 170 -24.42 -1.37 0.18
N HIS A 171 -23.14 -1.40 0.51
CA HIS A 171 -22.66 -1.65 1.87
C HIS A 171 -22.31 -0.39 2.66
N VAL A 172 -22.38 0.77 1.99
CA VAL A 172 -22.00 2.04 2.61
C VAL A 172 -23.15 2.56 3.47
N THR A 173 -22.80 2.99 4.68
CA THR A 173 -23.70 3.74 5.55
C THR A 173 -23.09 5.08 5.93
N ILE A 174 -23.90 6.11 6.08
CA ILE A 174 -23.52 7.45 6.52
C ILE A 174 -24.36 7.77 7.75
N ASP A 175 -23.71 7.96 8.88
CA ASP A 175 -24.37 8.13 10.19
C ASP A 175 -25.46 7.07 10.44
N GLY A 176 -25.13 5.82 10.09
CA GLY A 176 -26.02 4.67 10.24
C GLY A 176 -27.11 4.51 9.18
N LYS A 177 -27.29 5.48 8.26
CA LYS A 177 -28.27 5.39 7.16
C LYS A 177 -27.62 4.74 5.94
N PRO A 178 -28.25 3.75 5.29
CA PRO A 178 -27.78 3.16 4.05
C PRO A 178 -27.62 4.20 2.94
N LEU A 179 -26.46 4.21 2.26
CA LEU A 179 -26.22 5.12 1.15
C LEU A 179 -27.23 4.95 0.01
N THR A 180 -27.74 3.74 -0.20
CA THR A 180 -28.76 3.42 -1.20
C THR A 180 -30.10 4.11 -0.96
N GLU A 181 -30.39 4.54 0.26
CA GLU A 181 -31.58 5.33 0.59
C GLU A 181 -31.39 6.84 0.38
N ILE A 182 -30.15 7.28 0.23
CA ILE A 182 -29.77 8.69 0.08
C ILE A 182 -29.54 9.03 -1.39
N ILE A 183 -28.95 8.12 -2.17
CA ILE A 183 -28.72 8.31 -3.61
C ILE A 183 -30.07 8.48 -4.34
N GLY A 184 -30.14 9.49 -5.23
CA GLY A 184 -31.33 9.84 -5.98
C GLY A 184 -32.30 10.77 -5.25
N THR A 185 -31.93 11.23 -4.05
CA THR A 185 -32.67 12.29 -3.33
C THR A 185 -32.15 13.68 -3.73
N PRO A 186 -32.90 14.77 -3.39
CA PRO A 186 -32.41 16.14 -3.58
C PRO A 186 -31.10 16.44 -2.82
N GLU A 187 -30.79 15.71 -1.76
CA GLU A 187 -29.58 15.85 -0.96
C GLU A 187 -28.34 15.25 -1.66
N PHE A 188 -28.54 14.16 -2.43
CA PHE A 188 -27.48 13.46 -3.15
C PHE A 188 -28.01 12.84 -4.44
N THR A 189 -27.88 13.56 -5.54
CA THR A 189 -28.42 13.12 -6.84
C THR A 189 -27.64 11.96 -7.44
N ASN A 190 -28.25 11.27 -8.41
CA ASN A 190 -27.56 10.21 -9.15
C ASN A 190 -26.33 10.75 -9.90
N GLU A 191 -26.38 11.96 -10.43
CA GLU A 191 -25.28 12.58 -11.13
C GLU A 191 -24.10 12.86 -10.20
N GLU A 192 -24.35 13.34 -8.99
CA GLU A 192 -23.31 13.56 -7.98
C GLU A 192 -22.65 12.24 -7.56
N TRP A 193 -23.46 11.18 -7.44
CA TRP A 193 -22.93 9.85 -7.15
C TRP A 193 -22.03 9.31 -8.29
N GLU A 194 -22.48 9.46 -9.55
CA GLU A 194 -21.68 9.06 -10.72
C GLU A 194 -20.35 9.82 -10.84
N GLN A 195 -20.31 11.08 -10.41
CA GLN A 195 -19.09 11.89 -10.40
C GLN A 195 -18.14 11.56 -9.25
N MET A 196 -18.67 10.99 -8.15
CA MET A 196 -17.89 10.71 -6.95
C MET A 196 -17.19 9.35 -7.01
N LYS A 197 -17.75 8.39 -7.69
CA LYS A 197 -17.20 7.06 -7.86
C LYS A 197 -16.26 6.96 -9.07
#